data_979496b6e04c49ecffcd223687b3529c
#
_entry.id   979496b6e04c49ecffcd223687b3529c
#
_cell.length_a   1.000
_cell.length_b   1.000
_cell.length_c   1.000
_cell.angle_alpha   90.00
_cell.angle_beta   90.00
_cell.angle_gamma   90.00
#
_symmetry.space_group_name_H-M   'P 1'
#
loop_
_entity.id
_entity.type
_entity.pdbx_description
1 polymer ?
#
loop_
_entity_poly.entity_id
_entity_poly.type
_entity_poly.pdbx_seq_one_letter_code
_entity_poly.pdbx_strand_id
1 'polypeptide(L)'
;MISVSKLSKQYGNQVVLKDVDLEFAKGQSVALIGPNGSGKTTLIKSILGLVVPDEGKIEVQGANIRTSPNYRRDIGYMPQLSRFPEQMQVRQLFSLIDDLRKGEDGIEKDLSLYEDFQIDRIARKALGALSGGMKQQVSAALAFYYNPEIIILDEPTAGLDPVSNEILKAKINRQISLGRLVVVTSHILSDLDEICNHVVYLMEGKIYMNASIDQIASETGEQKLNKMIVKLIENKNSDE
;
A
#
# COMPACT_ATOMS: atom_id res chain seq x y z
N MET A 1 -10.48 -9.11 -4.53
CA MET A 1 -10.78 -7.70 -4.24
C MET A 1 -10.27 -6.77 -5.34
N ILE A 2 -9.03 -6.95 -5.79
CA ILE A 2 -8.49 -6.20 -6.93
C ILE A 2 -8.07 -7.21 -8.00
N SER A 3 -8.49 -6.98 -9.24
CA SER A 3 -8.06 -7.75 -10.40
C SER A 3 -7.41 -6.82 -11.42
N VAL A 4 -6.25 -7.20 -11.88
CA VAL A 4 -5.45 -6.51 -12.89
C VAL A 4 -5.23 -7.47 -14.03
N SER A 5 -5.62 -7.10 -15.25
CA SER A 5 -5.55 -7.96 -16.42
C SER A 5 -4.82 -7.26 -17.55
N LYS A 6 -3.73 -7.87 -18.04
CA LYS A 6 -2.88 -7.43 -19.15
C LYS A 6 -2.50 -5.96 -19.08
N LEU A 7 -2.15 -5.51 -17.88
CA LEU A 7 -1.86 -4.10 -17.63
C LEU A 7 -0.49 -3.72 -18.20
N SER A 8 -0.50 -2.73 -19.10
CA SER A 8 0.73 -2.17 -19.67
C SER A 8 0.77 -0.66 -19.49
N LYS A 9 1.97 -0.13 -19.19
CA LYS A 9 2.22 1.32 -19.05
C LYS A 9 3.59 1.69 -19.55
N GLN A 10 3.62 2.73 -20.39
CA GLN A 10 4.83 3.31 -20.93
C GLN A 10 4.88 4.81 -20.66
N TYR A 11 6.07 5.35 -20.42
CA TYR A 11 6.35 6.79 -20.36
C TYR A 11 7.40 7.15 -21.40
N GLY A 12 7.00 7.87 -22.45
CA GLY A 12 7.85 8.08 -23.62
C GLY A 12 8.27 6.75 -24.23
N ASN A 13 9.57 6.47 -24.27
CA ASN A 13 10.11 5.22 -24.80
C ASN A 13 10.36 4.14 -23.71
N GLN A 14 10.08 4.46 -22.46
CA GLN A 14 10.34 3.55 -21.33
C GLN A 14 9.08 2.75 -20.99
N VAL A 15 9.10 1.44 -21.21
CA VAL A 15 8.06 0.52 -20.73
C VAL A 15 8.29 0.28 -19.23
N VAL A 16 7.27 0.58 -18.41
CA VAL A 16 7.33 0.47 -16.95
C VAL A 16 6.51 -0.70 -16.42
N LEU A 17 5.38 -1.00 -17.08
CA LEU A 17 4.60 -2.20 -16.83
C LEU A 17 4.32 -2.89 -18.16
N LYS A 18 4.45 -4.22 -18.19
CA LYS A 18 4.33 -5.01 -19.41
C LYS A 18 3.48 -6.25 -19.14
N ASP A 19 2.26 -6.23 -19.66
CA ASP A 19 1.32 -7.37 -19.66
C ASP A 19 1.16 -7.98 -18.24
N VAL A 20 0.89 -7.12 -17.24
CA VAL A 20 0.78 -7.52 -15.83
C VAL A 20 -0.60 -8.10 -15.58
N ASP A 21 -0.64 -9.37 -15.17
CA ASP A 21 -1.80 -10.07 -14.63
C ASP A 21 -1.60 -10.30 -13.14
N LEU A 22 -2.57 -9.87 -12.31
CA LEU A 22 -2.46 -9.94 -10.86
C LEU A 22 -3.84 -9.92 -10.19
N GLU A 23 -4.01 -10.75 -9.18
CA GLU A 23 -5.19 -10.75 -8.32
C GLU A 23 -4.81 -10.57 -6.85
N PHE A 24 -5.50 -9.68 -6.16
CA PHE A 24 -5.44 -9.53 -4.72
C PHE A 24 -6.79 -9.94 -4.10
N ALA A 25 -6.76 -10.93 -3.22
CA ALA A 25 -7.94 -11.46 -2.58
C ALA A 25 -8.22 -10.78 -1.22
N LYS A 26 -9.44 -10.94 -0.73
CA LYS A 26 -9.82 -10.54 0.63
C LYS A 26 -9.00 -11.34 1.66
N GLY A 27 -8.56 -10.68 2.73
CA GLY A 27 -7.78 -11.31 3.79
C GLY A 27 -6.31 -11.55 3.46
N GLN A 28 -5.84 -11.14 2.27
CA GLN A 28 -4.42 -11.16 1.96
C GLN A 28 -3.72 -9.93 2.55
N SER A 29 -2.51 -10.18 3.06
CA SER A 29 -1.52 -9.15 3.34
C SER A 29 -0.34 -9.35 2.41
N VAL A 30 -0.21 -8.48 1.44
CA VAL A 30 0.67 -8.63 0.28
C VAL A 30 1.90 -7.76 0.41
N ALA A 31 3.08 -8.36 0.41
CA ALA A 31 4.35 -7.68 0.18
C ALA A 31 4.54 -7.46 -1.32
N LEU A 32 4.34 -6.24 -1.80
CA LEU A 32 4.68 -5.86 -3.17
C LEU A 32 6.12 -5.36 -3.22
N ILE A 33 7.03 -6.22 -3.65
CA ILE A 33 8.46 -6.00 -3.62
C ILE A 33 9.09 -6.01 -5.02
N GLY A 34 10.33 -5.58 -5.11
CA GLY A 34 11.12 -5.52 -6.34
C GLY A 34 12.11 -4.38 -6.32
N PRO A 35 13.09 -4.34 -7.24
CA PRO A 35 14.10 -3.29 -7.31
C PRO A 35 13.50 -1.90 -7.60
N ASN A 36 14.30 -0.87 -7.39
CA ASN A 36 13.90 0.49 -7.78
C ASN A 36 13.68 0.55 -9.28
N GLY A 37 12.61 1.24 -9.69
CA GLY A 37 12.23 1.33 -11.10
C GLY A 37 11.49 0.10 -11.66
N SER A 38 11.21 -0.94 -10.86
CA SER A 38 10.49 -2.13 -11.33
C SER A 38 9.03 -1.89 -11.73
N GLY A 39 8.43 -0.76 -11.33
CA GLY A 39 7.05 -0.41 -11.66
C GLY A 39 6.06 -0.44 -10.48
N LYS A 40 6.49 -0.75 -9.23
CA LYS A 40 5.62 -0.84 -8.04
C LYS A 40 4.71 0.37 -7.85
N THR A 41 5.31 1.56 -7.80
CA THR A 41 4.56 2.81 -7.62
C THR A 41 3.63 3.09 -8.81
N THR A 42 4.02 2.71 -10.03
CA THR A 42 3.16 2.85 -11.22
C THR A 42 1.97 1.89 -11.13
N LEU A 43 2.18 0.64 -10.70
CA LEU A 43 1.10 -0.32 -10.48
C LEU A 43 0.12 0.18 -9.41
N ILE A 44 0.63 0.61 -8.24
CA ILE A 44 -0.20 1.20 -7.18
C ILE A 44 -0.99 2.41 -7.70
N LYS A 45 -0.34 3.36 -8.36
CA LYS A 45 -1.01 4.54 -8.91
C LYS A 45 -2.03 4.20 -9.99
N SER A 46 -1.81 3.14 -10.76
CA SER A 46 -2.78 2.65 -11.74
C SER A 46 -4.02 2.08 -11.05
N ILE A 47 -3.84 1.29 -9.98
CA ILE A 47 -4.95 0.78 -9.15
C ILE A 47 -5.75 1.92 -8.52
N LEU A 48 -5.06 2.97 -8.04
CA LEU A 48 -5.68 4.16 -7.47
C LEU A 48 -6.34 5.07 -8.54
N GLY A 49 -6.14 4.78 -9.83
CA GLY A 49 -6.62 5.62 -10.93
C GLY A 49 -5.93 6.98 -11.02
N LEU A 50 -4.73 7.10 -10.43
CA LEU A 50 -3.86 8.28 -10.51
C LEU A 50 -2.96 8.23 -11.76
N VAL A 51 -2.79 7.04 -12.33
CA VAL A 51 -2.11 6.79 -13.60
C VAL A 51 -3.08 6.02 -14.48
N VAL A 52 -3.28 6.50 -15.72
CA VAL A 52 -4.09 5.79 -16.72
C VAL A 52 -3.16 4.80 -17.43
N PRO A 53 -3.44 3.50 -17.37
CA PRO A 53 -2.69 2.50 -18.13
C PRO A 53 -2.96 2.66 -19.64
N ASP A 54 -1.97 2.29 -20.45
CA ASP A 54 -2.10 2.34 -21.91
C ASP A 54 -2.94 1.17 -22.41
N GLU A 55 -2.75 -0.03 -21.80
CA GLU A 55 -3.52 -1.23 -22.10
C GLU A 55 -3.95 -1.94 -20.82
N GLY A 56 -4.89 -2.86 -20.97
CA GLY A 56 -5.39 -3.70 -19.90
C GLY A 56 -6.56 -3.10 -19.11
N LYS A 57 -6.95 -3.83 -18.05
CA LYS A 57 -8.13 -3.55 -17.24
C LYS A 57 -7.78 -3.69 -15.76
N ILE A 58 -8.34 -2.83 -14.93
CA ILE A 58 -8.29 -2.95 -13.47
C ILE A 58 -9.73 -2.93 -12.95
N GLU A 59 -10.03 -3.88 -12.09
CA GLU A 59 -11.30 -3.95 -11.36
C GLU A 59 -11.02 -3.97 -9.85
N VAL A 60 -11.80 -3.20 -9.13
CA VAL A 60 -11.79 -3.17 -7.67
C VAL A 60 -13.19 -3.56 -7.20
N GLN A 61 -13.29 -4.62 -6.39
CA GLN A 61 -14.56 -5.18 -5.91
C GLN A 61 -15.56 -5.46 -7.06
N GLY A 62 -15.03 -5.90 -8.23
CA GLY A 62 -15.83 -6.19 -9.42
C GLY A 62 -16.21 -4.98 -10.27
N ALA A 63 -15.90 -3.75 -9.81
CA ALA A 63 -16.15 -2.54 -10.58
C ALA A 63 -14.90 -2.11 -11.38
N ASN A 64 -15.09 -1.83 -12.68
CA ASN A 64 -14.00 -1.29 -13.50
C ASN A 64 -13.68 0.14 -13.06
N ILE A 65 -12.41 0.40 -12.74
CA ILE A 65 -11.96 1.71 -12.24
C ILE A 65 -12.14 2.87 -13.24
N ARG A 66 -12.27 2.56 -14.53
CA ARG A 66 -12.48 3.58 -15.59
C ARG A 66 -13.92 4.09 -15.63
N THR A 67 -14.88 3.32 -15.10
CA THR A 67 -16.30 3.66 -15.21
C THR A 67 -16.83 4.48 -14.04
N SER A 68 -16.22 4.37 -12.87
CA SER A 68 -16.64 5.11 -11.68
C SER A 68 -15.47 5.33 -10.72
N PRO A 69 -15.31 6.51 -10.13
CA PRO A 69 -14.30 6.78 -9.10
C PRO A 69 -14.69 6.27 -7.70
N ASN A 70 -15.92 5.76 -7.53
CA ASN A 70 -16.47 5.42 -6.21
C ASN A 70 -15.68 4.33 -5.47
N TYR A 71 -15.02 3.41 -6.19
CA TYR A 71 -14.19 2.37 -5.60
C TYR A 71 -13.09 2.91 -4.67
N ARG A 72 -12.66 4.18 -4.87
CA ARG A 72 -11.63 4.82 -4.03
C ARG A 72 -12.10 5.04 -2.59
N ARG A 73 -13.41 5.02 -2.35
CA ARG A 73 -13.99 5.19 -1.01
C ARG A 73 -13.61 4.04 -0.08
N ASP A 74 -13.39 2.86 -0.66
CA ASP A 74 -13.04 1.65 0.09
C ASP A 74 -11.52 1.43 0.17
N ILE A 75 -10.71 2.37 -0.35
CA ILE A 75 -9.26 2.30 -0.37
C ILE A 75 -8.67 3.35 0.57
N GLY A 76 -7.93 2.90 1.58
CA GLY A 76 -6.99 3.73 2.34
C GLY A 76 -5.62 3.69 1.68
N TYR A 77 -5.05 4.86 1.42
CA TYR A 77 -3.74 4.96 0.78
C TYR A 77 -2.77 5.82 1.58
N MET A 78 -1.61 5.26 1.87
CA MET A 78 -0.47 5.97 2.44
C MET A 78 0.65 6.04 1.40
N PRO A 79 0.94 7.21 0.82
CA PRO A 79 2.02 7.37 -0.16
C PRO A 79 3.40 7.38 0.51
N GLN A 80 4.43 6.97 -0.22
CA GLN A 80 5.83 7.01 0.22
C GLN A 80 6.25 8.42 0.67
N LEU A 81 5.86 9.45 -0.08
CA LEU A 81 6.11 10.84 0.25
C LEU A 81 4.78 11.54 0.56
N SER A 82 4.56 11.82 1.83
CA SER A 82 3.38 12.54 2.31
C SER A 82 3.48 14.04 1.98
N ARG A 83 2.98 14.42 0.82
CA ARG A 83 2.93 15.81 0.35
C ARG A 83 1.58 16.42 0.72
N PHE A 84 1.59 17.36 1.63
CA PHE A 84 0.41 18.08 2.06
C PHE A 84 0.50 19.57 1.71
N PRO A 85 -0.63 20.29 1.60
CA PRO A 85 -0.64 21.75 1.47
C PRO A 85 0.03 22.39 2.68
N GLU A 86 1.17 23.07 2.49
CA GLU A 86 2.05 23.51 3.57
C GLU A 86 1.37 24.46 4.58
N GLN A 87 0.48 25.33 4.10
CA GLN A 87 -0.22 26.34 4.91
C GLN A 87 -1.42 25.77 5.68
N MET A 88 -1.91 24.57 5.30
CA MET A 88 -3.06 23.94 5.93
C MET A 88 -2.67 23.38 7.29
N GLN A 89 -3.52 23.56 8.31
CA GLN A 89 -3.34 22.93 9.62
C GLN A 89 -3.77 21.44 9.56
N VAL A 90 -3.16 20.61 10.42
CA VAL A 90 -3.50 19.19 10.53
C VAL A 90 -5.00 18.99 10.72
N ARG A 91 -5.64 19.72 11.66
CA ARG A 91 -7.09 19.63 11.89
C ARG A 91 -7.93 19.97 10.66
N GLN A 92 -7.48 20.92 9.84
CA GLN A 92 -8.20 21.30 8.62
C GLN A 92 -8.14 20.20 7.56
N LEU A 93 -7.04 19.44 7.52
CA LEU A 93 -6.91 18.31 6.63
C LEU A 93 -7.93 17.20 7.00
N PHE A 94 -8.05 16.84 8.27
CA PHE A 94 -9.07 15.87 8.72
C PHE A 94 -10.49 16.38 8.47
N SER A 95 -10.77 17.67 8.76
CA SER A 95 -12.06 18.29 8.48
C SER A 95 -12.39 18.26 6.98
N LEU A 96 -11.42 18.51 6.11
CA LEU A 96 -11.59 18.43 4.65
C LEU A 96 -11.98 17.01 4.21
N ILE A 97 -11.33 15.99 4.76
CA ILE A 97 -11.67 14.59 4.47
C ILE A 97 -13.07 14.25 4.98
N ASP A 98 -13.46 14.77 6.15
CA ASP A 98 -14.81 14.63 6.68
C ASP A 98 -15.86 15.29 5.76
N ASP A 99 -15.59 16.49 5.28
CA ASP A 99 -16.49 17.21 4.36
C ASP A 99 -16.65 16.46 3.01
N LEU A 100 -15.60 15.83 2.51
CA LEU A 100 -15.63 15.00 1.29
C LEU A 100 -16.48 13.73 1.45
N ARG A 101 -16.64 13.25 2.67
CA ARG A 101 -17.45 12.06 3.02
C ARG A 101 -18.81 12.40 3.60
N LYS A 102 -19.17 13.69 3.65
CA LYS A 102 -20.45 14.16 4.20
C LYS A 102 -21.63 13.62 3.40
N GLY A 103 -22.59 12.99 4.10
CA GLY A 103 -23.77 12.37 3.50
C GLY A 103 -23.59 10.91 3.11
N GLU A 104 -22.47 10.29 3.43
CA GLU A 104 -22.30 8.84 3.37
C GLU A 104 -22.79 8.24 4.70
N ASP A 105 -23.94 7.57 4.69
CA ASP A 105 -24.52 6.95 5.88
C ASP A 105 -23.74 5.68 6.28
N GLY A 106 -23.57 5.47 7.60
CA GLY A 106 -23.06 4.23 8.16
C GLY A 106 -21.54 4.06 8.14
N ILE A 107 -20.76 5.09 7.80
CA ILE A 107 -19.28 5.01 7.84
C ILE A 107 -18.78 5.38 9.24
N GLU A 108 -18.22 4.39 9.93
CA GLU A 108 -17.52 4.62 11.20
C GLU A 108 -16.10 5.09 10.97
N LYS A 109 -15.70 6.13 11.71
CA LYS A 109 -14.31 6.61 11.73
C LYS A 109 -13.48 5.74 12.64
N ASP A 110 -12.31 5.37 12.19
CA ASP A 110 -11.30 4.73 13.00
C ASP A 110 -10.29 5.78 13.49
N LEU A 111 -10.43 6.18 14.73
CA LEU A 111 -9.58 7.20 15.36
C LEU A 111 -8.35 6.60 16.07
N SER A 112 -8.16 5.28 16.06
CA SER A 112 -7.10 4.64 16.84
C SER A 112 -5.72 5.21 16.55
N LEU A 113 -5.29 5.30 15.28
CA LEU A 113 -3.99 5.90 14.95
C LEU A 113 -3.94 7.41 15.22
N TYR A 114 -5.06 8.12 15.13
CA TYR A 114 -5.14 9.53 15.49
C TYR A 114 -4.83 9.72 16.98
N GLU A 115 -5.37 8.86 17.82
CA GLU A 115 -5.18 8.86 19.28
C GLU A 115 -3.78 8.34 19.66
N ASP A 116 -3.37 7.18 19.13
CA ASP A 116 -2.08 6.54 19.43
C ASP A 116 -0.88 7.43 19.05
N PHE A 117 -0.95 8.12 17.91
CA PHE A 117 0.05 9.10 17.48
C PHE A 117 -0.11 10.48 18.13
N GLN A 118 -1.12 10.67 18.99
CA GLN A 118 -1.41 11.91 19.69
C GLN A 118 -1.54 13.11 18.73
N ILE A 119 -2.23 12.92 17.60
CA ILE A 119 -2.38 13.92 16.54
C ILE A 119 -3.00 15.22 17.06
N ASP A 120 -3.83 15.18 18.10
CA ASP A 120 -4.39 16.37 18.75
C ASP A 120 -3.33 17.38 19.20
N ARG A 121 -2.15 16.91 19.67
CA ARG A 121 -1.06 17.80 20.10
C ARG A 121 -0.50 18.65 18.97
N ILE A 122 -0.65 18.20 17.74
CA ILE A 122 -0.17 18.89 16.54
C ILE A 122 -1.30 19.42 15.66
N ALA A 123 -2.56 19.26 16.07
CA ALA A 123 -3.75 19.59 15.29
C ALA A 123 -3.78 21.03 14.76
N ARG A 124 -3.20 21.97 15.49
CA ARG A 124 -3.12 23.40 15.12
C ARG A 124 -1.85 23.77 14.35
N LYS A 125 -0.87 22.85 14.22
CA LYS A 125 0.35 23.11 13.44
C LYS A 125 0.04 23.12 11.95
N ALA A 126 0.72 23.97 11.21
CA ALA A 126 0.72 23.91 9.75
C ALA A 126 1.44 22.65 9.28
N LEU A 127 0.92 21.97 8.26
CA LEU A 127 1.48 20.74 7.71
C LEU A 127 2.92 20.92 7.20
N GLY A 128 3.26 22.10 6.68
CA GLY A 128 4.61 22.45 6.30
C GLY A 128 5.62 22.50 7.46
N ALA A 129 5.15 22.77 8.69
CA ALA A 129 5.97 22.85 9.90
C ALA A 129 6.20 21.48 10.60
N LEU A 130 5.61 20.41 10.08
CA LEU A 130 5.78 19.06 10.62
C LEU A 130 7.11 18.46 10.18
N SER A 131 7.74 17.67 11.07
CA SER A 131 8.85 16.80 10.69
C SER A 131 8.40 15.70 9.72
N GLY A 132 9.36 15.02 9.06
CA GLY A 132 9.06 13.89 8.19
C GLY A 132 8.26 12.78 8.88
N GLY A 133 8.70 12.37 10.08
CA GLY A 133 8.00 11.35 10.88
C GLY A 133 6.58 11.79 11.29
N MET A 134 6.39 13.06 11.68
CA MET A 134 5.05 13.59 11.99
C MET A 134 4.13 13.59 10.75
N LYS A 135 4.66 13.92 9.56
CA LYS A 135 3.91 13.81 8.30
C LYS A 135 3.51 12.38 7.99
N GLN A 136 4.41 11.43 8.27
CA GLN A 136 4.14 9.99 8.12
C GLN A 136 3.05 9.52 9.09
N GLN A 137 3.09 9.93 10.37
CA GLN A 137 2.04 9.64 11.35
C GLN A 137 0.68 10.17 10.90
N VAL A 138 0.60 11.42 10.43
CA VAL A 138 -0.62 12.02 9.88
C VAL A 138 -1.10 11.25 8.65
N SER A 139 -0.20 10.87 7.74
CA SER A 139 -0.53 10.10 6.54
C SER A 139 -1.07 8.72 6.86
N ALA A 140 -0.44 8.02 7.81
CA ALA A 140 -0.91 6.74 8.31
C ALA A 140 -2.30 6.87 8.94
N ALA A 141 -2.50 7.82 9.86
CA ALA A 141 -3.82 8.05 10.48
C ALA A 141 -4.91 8.30 9.42
N LEU A 142 -4.64 9.09 8.39
CA LEU A 142 -5.59 9.33 7.28
C LEU A 142 -5.88 8.08 6.46
N ALA A 143 -4.88 7.23 6.20
CA ALA A 143 -5.07 6.01 5.41
C ALA A 143 -6.05 5.03 6.07
N PHE A 144 -6.14 5.03 7.40
CA PHE A 144 -7.04 4.16 8.15
C PHE A 144 -8.33 4.85 8.63
N TYR A 145 -8.44 6.18 8.48
CA TYR A 145 -9.42 7.02 9.13
C TYR A 145 -10.89 6.61 8.89
N TYR A 146 -11.22 6.16 7.70
CA TYR A 146 -12.57 5.69 7.34
C TYR A 146 -12.68 4.17 7.26
N ASN A 147 -11.85 3.46 8.01
CA ASN A 147 -11.93 2.02 8.18
C ASN A 147 -12.03 1.24 6.84
N PRO A 148 -11.15 1.51 5.85
CA PRO A 148 -11.27 1.00 4.49
C PRO A 148 -11.16 -0.53 4.41
N GLU A 149 -11.78 -1.14 3.40
CA GLU A 149 -11.70 -2.58 3.10
C GLU A 149 -10.36 -2.96 2.42
N ILE A 150 -9.75 -2.00 1.74
CA ILE A 150 -8.48 -2.15 1.03
C ILE A 150 -7.51 -1.10 1.55
N ILE A 151 -6.31 -1.53 1.94
CA ILE A 151 -5.28 -0.65 2.50
C ILE A 151 -4.02 -0.81 1.66
N ILE A 152 -3.53 0.29 1.09
CA ILE A 152 -2.30 0.31 0.28
C ILE A 152 -1.31 1.24 0.96
N LEU A 153 -0.17 0.70 1.37
CA LEU A 153 0.85 1.41 2.13
C LEU A 153 2.18 1.38 1.35
N ASP A 154 2.61 2.53 0.87
CA ASP A 154 3.85 2.65 0.09
C ASP A 154 4.98 3.10 1.03
N GLU A 155 5.84 2.17 1.46
CA GLU A 155 6.93 2.36 2.43
C GLU A 155 6.50 2.98 3.77
N PRO A 156 5.52 2.39 4.46
CA PRO A 156 4.85 3.03 5.57
C PRO A 156 5.74 3.26 6.81
N THR A 157 6.79 2.48 7.00
CA THR A 157 7.70 2.55 8.15
C THR A 157 8.83 3.56 7.97
N ALA A 158 9.05 4.04 6.73
CA ALA A 158 10.13 4.95 6.41
C ALA A 158 10.01 6.28 7.18
N GLY A 159 11.01 6.60 7.99
CA GLY A 159 11.07 7.86 8.75
C GLY A 159 10.23 7.91 10.02
N LEU A 160 9.55 6.83 10.40
CA LEU A 160 8.93 6.67 11.72
C LEU A 160 9.98 6.32 12.78
N ASP A 161 9.77 6.80 13.99
CA ASP A 161 10.51 6.32 15.16
C ASP A 161 10.07 4.89 15.53
N PRO A 162 10.88 4.13 16.33
CA PRO A 162 10.57 2.74 16.65
C PRO A 162 9.20 2.53 17.32
N VAL A 163 8.75 3.45 18.17
CA VAL A 163 7.46 3.33 18.87
C VAL A 163 6.32 3.50 17.87
N SER A 164 6.38 4.53 17.03
CA SER A 164 5.39 4.78 15.99
C SER A 164 5.33 3.64 14.96
N ASN A 165 6.48 3.01 14.67
CA ASN A 165 6.54 1.84 13.80
C ASN A 165 5.77 0.65 14.38
N GLU A 166 5.97 0.33 15.66
CA GLU A 166 5.26 -0.75 16.34
C GLU A 166 3.74 -0.48 16.41
N ILE A 167 3.33 0.76 16.68
CA ILE A 167 1.91 1.18 16.65
C ILE A 167 1.31 0.90 15.26
N LEU A 168 2.02 1.30 14.20
CA LEU A 168 1.54 1.10 12.84
C LEU A 168 1.48 -0.38 12.45
N LYS A 169 2.50 -1.20 12.80
CA LYS A 169 2.50 -2.65 12.58
C LYS A 169 1.33 -3.33 13.31
N ALA A 170 1.09 -2.96 14.57
CA ALA A 170 -0.05 -3.47 15.32
C ALA A 170 -1.39 -3.12 14.65
N LYS A 171 -1.51 -1.90 14.12
CA LYS A 171 -2.68 -1.48 13.36
C LYS A 171 -2.87 -2.29 12.09
N ILE A 172 -1.81 -2.51 11.31
CA ILE A 172 -1.83 -3.33 10.09
C ILE A 172 -2.29 -4.76 10.44
N ASN A 173 -1.69 -5.39 11.43
CA ASN A 173 -2.04 -6.75 11.86
C ASN A 173 -3.51 -6.87 12.30
N ARG A 174 -4.04 -5.85 12.98
CA ARG A 174 -5.46 -5.79 13.31
C ARG A 174 -6.35 -5.75 12.06
N GLN A 175 -5.98 -5.00 11.02
CA GLN A 175 -6.76 -4.96 9.78
C GLN A 175 -6.74 -6.30 9.04
N ILE A 176 -5.59 -6.98 9.05
CA ILE A 176 -5.46 -8.32 8.48
C ILE A 176 -6.36 -9.30 9.21
N SER A 177 -6.38 -9.28 10.56
CA SER A 177 -7.25 -10.16 11.37
C SER A 177 -8.74 -9.91 11.13
N LEU A 178 -9.12 -8.70 10.69
CA LEU A 178 -10.48 -8.37 10.26
C LEU A 178 -10.79 -8.83 8.82
N GLY A 179 -9.85 -9.52 8.18
CA GLY A 179 -10.02 -10.06 6.82
C GLY A 179 -9.94 -9.01 5.72
N ARG A 180 -9.30 -7.86 5.95
CA ARG A 180 -9.11 -6.82 4.94
C ARG A 180 -7.95 -7.15 4.01
N LEU A 181 -7.95 -6.56 2.82
CA LEU A 181 -6.81 -6.61 1.93
C LEU A 181 -5.80 -5.51 2.34
N VAL A 182 -4.57 -5.91 2.61
CA VAL A 182 -3.47 -4.98 2.86
C VAL A 182 -2.36 -5.21 1.82
N VAL A 183 -1.94 -4.16 1.14
CA VAL A 183 -0.79 -4.18 0.21
C VAL A 183 0.27 -3.24 0.75
N VAL A 184 1.46 -3.77 1.00
CA VAL A 184 2.58 -3.01 1.56
C VAL A 184 3.77 -3.08 0.63
N THR A 185 4.38 -1.94 0.33
CA THR A 185 5.73 -1.92 -0.25
C THR A 185 6.74 -1.63 0.86
N SER A 186 7.91 -2.24 0.79
CA SER A 186 9.04 -1.88 1.66
C SER A 186 10.35 -2.28 0.99
N HIS A 187 11.40 -1.52 1.28
CA HIS A 187 12.79 -1.91 1.00
C HIS A 187 13.39 -2.72 2.15
N ILE A 188 12.75 -2.73 3.31
CA ILE A 188 13.17 -3.47 4.50
C ILE A 188 12.32 -4.73 4.59
N LEU A 189 12.83 -5.84 4.04
CA LEU A 189 12.09 -7.09 3.97
C LEU A 189 11.76 -7.68 5.35
N SER A 190 12.60 -7.42 6.37
CA SER A 190 12.32 -7.86 7.74
C SER A 190 11.05 -7.25 8.34
N ASP A 191 10.66 -6.04 7.92
CA ASP A 191 9.40 -5.44 8.38
C ASP A 191 8.18 -6.17 7.81
N LEU A 192 8.34 -6.81 6.65
CA LEU A 192 7.28 -7.55 5.96
C LEU A 192 7.09 -8.98 6.51
N ASP A 193 8.13 -9.58 7.12
CA ASP A 193 8.06 -10.92 7.73
C ASP A 193 6.94 -11.02 8.77
N GLU A 194 6.65 -9.93 9.48
CA GLU A 194 5.69 -9.90 10.59
C GLU A 194 4.26 -9.54 10.16
N ILE A 195 4.10 -8.97 8.98
CA ILE A 195 2.81 -8.39 8.56
C ILE A 195 2.27 -8.96 7.24
N CYS A 196 3.06 -9.69 6.46
CA CYS A 196 2.62 -10.21 5.16
C CYS A 196 2.47 -11.73 5.17
N ASN A 197 1.48 -12.22 4.42
CA ASN A 197 1.24 -13.65 4.17
C ASN A 197 1.38 -14.02 2.68
N HIS A 198 1.59 -13.04 1.82
CA HIS A 198 1.68 -13.20 0.38
C HIS A 198 2.75 -12.27 -0.20
N VAL A 199 3.43 -12.71 -1.25
CA VAL A 199 4.48 -11.94 -1.91
C VAL A 199 4.18 -11.80 -3.39
N VAL A 200 4.28 -10.56 -3.87
CA VAL A 200 4.32 -10.24 -5.29
C VAL A 200 5.67 -9.58 -5.59
N TYR A 201 6.49 -10.26 -6.38
CA TYR A 201 7.79 -9.73 -6.81
C TYR A 201 7.68 -9.18 -8.22
N LEU A 202 7.83 -7.86 -8.35
CA LEU A 202 7.79 -7.13 -9.61
C LEU A 202 9.21 -6.80 -10.07
N MET A 203 9.58 -7.21 -11.27
CA MET A 203 10.89 -6.96 -11.86
C MET A 203 10.73 -6.60 -13.34
N GLU A 204 11.40 -5.54 -13.78
CA GLU A 204 11.36 -5.07 -15.17
C GLU A 204 9.95 -4.94 -15.77
N GLY A 205 9.01 -4.47 -14.94
CA GLY A 205 7.62 -4.27 -15.32
C GLY A 205 6.76 -5.53 -15.44
N LYS A 206 7.26 -6.69 -15.02
CA LYS A 206 6.55 -7.97 -15.05
C LYS A 206 6.43 -8.58 -13.66
N ILE A 207 5.40 -9.38 -13.42
CA ILE A 207 5.30 -10.21 -12.22
C ILE A 207 6.24 -11.40 -12.39
N TYR A 208 7.29 -11.39 -11.58
CA TYR A 208 8.28 -12.47 -11.54
C TYR A 208 7.84 -13.60 -10.59
N MET A 209 7.14 -13.24 -9.52
CA MET A 209 6.61 -14.18 -8.52
C MET A 209 5.31 -13.63 -7.93
N ASN A 210 4.36 -14.51 -7.67
CA ASN A 210 3.10 -14.25 -7.00
C ASN A 210 2.73 -15.52 -6.21
N ALA A 211 3.05 -15.57 -4.92
CA ALA A 211 2.91 -16.77 -4.10
C ALA A 211 2.68 -16.43 -2.61
N SER A 212 2.09 -17.37 -1.87
CA SER A 212 2.02 -17.25 -0.41
C SER A 212 3.39 -17.45 0.23
N ILE A 213 3.62 -16.84 1.40
CA ILE A 213 4.88 -17.03 2.15
C ILE A 213 5.07 -18.49 2.52
N ASP A 214 4.01 -19.23 2.87
CA ASP A 214 4.08 -20.66 3.20
C ASP A 214 4.54 -21.49 2.00
N GLN A 215 4.05 -21.18 0.80
CA GLN A 215 4.49 -21.83 -0.43
C GLN A 215 5.98 -21.59 -0.69
N ILE A 216 6.43 -20.32 -0.59
CA ILE A 216 7.82 -19.95 -0.78
C ILE A 216 8.71 -20.61 0.29
N ALA A 217 8.28 -20.65 1.55
CA ALA A 217 8.99 -21.32 2.63
C ALA A 217 9.17 -22.82 2.36
N SER A 218 8.11 -23.48 1.85
CA SER A 218 8.15 -24.89 1.50
C SER A 218 9.12 -25.20 0.34
N GLU A 219 9.17 -24.32 -0.67
CA GLU A 219 10.05 -24.48 -1.84
C GLU A 219 11.52 -24.18 -1.51
N THR A 220 11.77 -23.21 -0.63
CA THR A 220 13.12 -22.74 -0.32
C THR A 220 13.72 -23.38 0.93
N GLY A 221 12.89 -23.85 1.86
CA GLY A 221 13.31 -24.31 3.19
C GLY A 221 13.75 -23.17 4.12
N GLU A 222 13.51 -21.90 3.74
CA GLU A 222 13.90 -20.71 4.50
C GLU A 222 12.72 -20.18 5.32
N GLN A 223 13.01 -19.50 6.43
CA GLN A 223 11.98 -18.92 7.32
C GLN A 223 11.88 -17.39 7.20
N LYS A 224 12.89 -16.74 6.65
CA LYS A 224 12.95 -15.28 6.53
C LYS A 224 12.74 -14.87 5.07
N LEU A 225 11.86 -13.91 4.84
CA LEU A 225 11.48 -13.45 3.50
C LEU A 225 12.68 -13.03 2.64
N ASN A 226 13.66 -12.34 3.24
CA ASN A 226 14.87 -11.94 2.53
C ASN A 226 15.66 -13.14 2.00
N LYS A 227 15.80 -14.21 2.78
CA LYS A 227 16.50 -15.44 2.36
C LYS A 227 15.68 -16.22 1.33
N MET A 228 14.35 -16.29 1.54
CA MET A 228 13.44 -16.92 0.58
C MET A 228 13.57 -16.30 -0.80
N ILE A 229 13.55 -14.97 -0.89
CA ILE A 229 13.61 -14.24 -2.16
C ILE A 229 14.97 -14.42 -2.84
N VAL A 230 16.08 -14.31 -2.09
CA VAL A 230 17.43 -14.52 -2.64
C VAL A 230 17.53 -15.89 -3.26
N LYS A 231 17.14 -16.93 -2.52
CA LYS A 231 17.22 -18.33 -2.97
C LYS A 231 16.37 -18.62 -4.20
N LEU A 232 15.16 -18.01 -4.27
CA LEU A 232 14.32 -18.15 -5.47
C LEU A 232 14.91 -17.47 -6.70
N ILE A 233 15.55 -16.32 -6.54
CA ILE A 233 16.20 -15.61 -7.65
C ILE A 233 17.43 -16.40 -8.12
N GLU A 234 18.23 -16.96 -7.20
CA GLU A 234 19.39 -17.79 -7.51
C GLU A 234 18.99 -19.07 -8.25
N ASN A 235 17.98 -19.79 -7.78
CA ASN A 235 17.49 -21.01 -8.41
C ASN A 235 17.04 -20.77 -9.86
N LYS A 236 16.29 -19.67 -10.13
CA LYS A 236 15.83 -19.37 -11.49
C LYS A 236 16.96 -18.97 -12.45
N ASN A 237 17.99 -18.28 -11.95
CA ASN A 237 19.16 -17.94 -12.78
C ASN A 237 20.06 -19.15 -13.09
N SER A 238 19.87 -20.27 -12.37
CA SER A 238 20.60 -21.52 -12.58
C SER A 238 19.92 -22.43 -13.61
N ASP A 239 18.65 -22.16 -13.93
CA ASP A 239 17.82 -22.93 -14.88
C ASP A 239 17.76 -22.28 -16.29
N GLU A 240 18.37 -21.08 -16.48
CA GLU A 240 18.58 -20.40 -17.78
C GLU A 240 20.03 -20.62 -18.28
#